data_f9ef6e14fe0318f4c0f05e74d2a380ef
#
_entry.id   f9ef6e14fe0318f4c0f05e74d2a380ef
#
_cell.length_a   1.000
_cell.length_b   1.000
_cell.length_c   1.000
_cell.angle_alpha   90.00
_cell.angle_beta   90.00
_cell.angle_gamma   90.00
#
_symmetry.space_group_name_H-M   'P 1'
#
loop_
_entity.id
_entity.type
_entity.pdbx_description
1 polymer ?
#
loop_
_entity_poly.entity_id
_entity_poly.type
_entity_poly.pdbx_seq_one_letter_code
_entity_poly.pdbx_strand_id
1 'polypeptide(L)'
;MKSFWIGVLSSVGLIVASSTFAATAEETYKSSCAACHDAGVANAPKLGDKAAWAPRMKQGEDALYTSALKGKPGTAMVAKGGFANLSDAEVKSVVDLMIAKAK
;
A
#
# COMPACT_ATOMS: atom_id res chain seq x y z
N MET A 1 -3.62 2.57 68.65
CA MET A 1 -3.70 1.73 67.49
C MET A 1 -3.49 2.58 66.25
N LYS A 2 -2.36 2.43 65.61
CA LYS A 2 -2.07 3.18 64.39
C LYS A 2 -2.40 2.28 63.21
N SER A 3 -3.40 2.64 62.46
CA SER A 3 -3.77 1.94 61.21
C SER A 3 -2.76 2.34 60.15
N PHE A 4 -1.94 1.37 59.73
CA PHE A 4 -1.09 1.55 58.56
C PHE A 4 -1.94 1.28 57.32
N TRP A 5 -2.16 2.34 56.58
CA TRP A 5 -2.69 2.22 55.22
C TRP A 5 -1.51 2.02 54.29
N ILE A 6 -1.32 0.78 53.87
CA ILE A 6 -0.39 0.50 52.79
C ILE A 6 -1.10 0.87 51.49
N GLY A 7 -0.73 2.02 50.97
CA GLY A 7 -1.16 2.41 49.64
C GLY A 7 -0.52 1.47 48.63
N VAL A 8 -1.32 0.59 48.05
CA VAL A 8 -0.89 -0.19 46.89
C VAL A 8 -0.78 0.79 45.74
N LEU A 9 0.45 1.20 45.44
CA LEU A 9 0.76 1.87 44.18
C LEU A 9 0.64 0.83 43.08
N SER A 10 -0.55 0.81 42.49
CA SER A 10 -0.78 0.10 41.23
C SER A 10 0.00 0.86 40.14
N SER A 11 1.21 0.43 39.87
CA SER A 11 1.91 0.91 38.69
C SER A 11 1.19 0.30 37.48
N VAL A 12 0.30 1.06 36.89
CA VAL A 12 -0.24 0.77 35.56
C VAL A 12 0.93 0.93 34.61
N GLY A 13 1.56 -0.19 34.27
CA GLY A 13 2.54 -0.22 33.22
C GLY A 13 1.85 0.19 31.93
N LEU A 14 2.15 1.38 31.45
CA LEU A 14 1.74 1.80 30.11
C LEU A 14 2.52 0.91 29.13
N ILE A 15 1.88 -0.15 28.65
CA ILE A 15 2.43 -0.90 27.53
C ILE A 15 2.21 0.00 26.32
N VAL A 16 3.23 0.77 25.99
CA VAL A 16 3.31 1.40 24.68
C VAL A 16 3.59 0.25 23.72
N ALA A 17 2.52 -0.34 23.20
CA ALA A 17 2.66 -1.15 22.01
C ALA A 17 3.19 -0.18 20.94
N SER A 18 4.48 -0.32 20.59
CA SER A 18 5.01 0.30 19.39
C SER A 18 4.28 -0.36 18.22
N SER A 19 3.15 0.22 17.83
CA SER A 19 2.52 -0.11 16.58
C SER A 19 3.46 0.37 15.49
N THR A 20 4.21 -0.57 14.91
CA THR A 20 4.82 -0.35 13.62
C THR A 20 3.66 -0.14 12.64
N PHE A 21 3.36 1.12 12.36
CA PHE A 21 2.40 1.46 11.34
C PHE A 21 2.99 1.02 10.01
N ALA A 22 2.45 -0.04 9.42
CA ALA A 22 2.65 -0.30 8.01
C ALA A 22 2.22 0.94 7.24
N ALA A 23 3.00 1.36 6.26
CA ALA A 23 2.63 2.47 5.40
C ALA A 23 1.24 2.21 4.80
N THR A 24 0.41 3.24 4.73
CA THR A 24 -0.89 3.14 4.07
C THR A 24 -0.69 2.90 2.56
N ALA A 25 -1.72 2.40 1.89
CA ALA A 25 -1.69 2.21 0.44
C ALA A 25 -1.40 3.53 -0.28
N GLU A 26 -1.96 4.63 0.20
CA GLU A 26 -1.72 5.98 -0.34
C GLU A 26 -0.26 6.41 -0.20
N GLU A 27 0.35 6.18 0.95
CA GLU A 27 1.75 6.51 1.20
C GLU A 27 2.68 5.67 0.32
N THR A 28 2.42 4.38 0.21
CA THR A 28 3.19 3.49 -0.66
C THR A 28 3.03 3.87 -2.13
N TYR A 29 1.81 4.22 -2.55
CA TYR A 29 1.56 4.73 -3.90
C TYR A 29 2.42 5.97 -4.18
N LYS A 30 2.39 6.96 -3.31
CA LYS A 30 3.14 8.21 -3.47
C LYS A 30 4.64 8.01 -3.56
N SER A 31 5.17 7.11 -2.75
CA SER A 31 6.61 6.87 -2.70
C SER A 31 7.13 5.96 -3.82
N SER A 32 6.29 5.05 -4.34
CA SER A 32 6.78 3.96 -5.19
C SER A 32 6.12 3.85 -6.55
N CYS A 33 4.94 4.41 -6.75
CA CYS A 33 4.12 4.21 -7.95
C CYS A 33 3.78 5.52 -8.67
N ALA A 34 3.66 6.61 -7.94
CA ALA A 34 3.21 7.91 -8.45
C ALA A 34 4.11 8.49 -9.54
N ALA A 35 5.40 8.21 -9.51
CA ALA A 35 6.33 8.72 -10.51
C ALA A 35 5.90 8.41 -11.95
N CYS A 36 5.28 7.26 -12.17
CA CYS A 36 4.76 6.86 -13.48
C CYS A 36 3.24 7.04 -13.59
N HIS A 37 2.50 6.69 -12.53
CA HIS A 37 1.04 6.61 -12.57
C HIS A 37 0.32 7.94 -12.31
N ASP A 38 0.97 8.98 -11.84
CA ASP A 38 0.35 10.30 -11.71
C ASP A 38 0.27 11.03 -13.07
N ALA A 39 1.37 11.04 -13.79
CA ALA A 39 1.47 11.77 -15.07
C ALA A 39 1.28 10.90 -16.31
N GLY A 40 1.24 9.58 -16.18
CA GLY A 40 1.14 8.65 -17.30
C GLY A 40 2.48 8.48 -18.03
N VAL A 41 3.59 8.48 -17.29
CA VAL A 41 4.92 8.28 -17.86
C VAL A 41 5.01 6.92 -18.54
N ALA A 42 5.60 6.87 -19.73
CA ALA A 42 5.78 5.66 -20.51
C ALA A 42 4.48 4.84 -20.73
N ASN A 43 3.38 5.55 -20.96
CA ASN A 43 2.04 4.98 -21.16
C ASN A 43 1.45 4.29 -19.92
N ALA A 44 1.94 4.56 -18.74
CA ALA A 44 1.33 4.07 -17.50
C ALA A 44 -0.10 4.63 -17.39
N PRO A 45 -1.10 3.79 -17.04
CA PRO A 45 -2.44 4.29 -16.82
C PRO A 45 -2.46 5.20 -15.60
N LYS A 46 -2.97 6.41 -15.78
CA LYS A 46 -3.00 7.41 -14.70
C LYS A 46 -3.97 6.99 -13.61
N LEU A 47 -3.62 7.29 -12.37
CA LEU A 47 -4.52 7.12 -11.24
C LEU A 47 -5.84 7.86 -11.49
N GLY A 48 -6.98 7.16 -11.36
CA GLY A 48 -8.30 7.72 -11.55
C GLY A 48 -8.78 7.82 -13.01
N ASP A 49 -7.96 7.45 -13.97
CA ASP A 49 -8.34 7.42 -15.39
C ASP A 49 -9.16 6.17 -15.69
N LYS A 50 -10.48 6.30 -15.59
CA LYS A 50 -11.41 5.19 -15.76
C LYS A 50 -11.31 4.54 -17.13
N ALA A 51 -11.14 5.34 -18.18
CA ALA A 51 -11.05 4.83 -19.56
C ALA A 51 -9.80 3.99 -19.79
N ALA A 52 -8.65 4.42 -19.25
CA ALA A 52 -7.41 3.67 -19.35
C ALA A 52 -7.43 2.38 -18.53
N TRP A 53 -8.10 2.41 -17.38
CA TRP A 53 -8.18 1.24 -16.48
C TRP A 53 -9.24 0.22 -16.90
N ALA A 54 -10.31 0.62 -17.57
CA ALA A 54 -11.40 -0.28 -17.91
C ALA A 54 -10.96 -1.56 -18.64
N PRO A 55 -10.16 -1.49 -19.73
CA PRO A 55 -9.71 -2.71 -20.40
C PRO A 55 -8.75 -3.54 -19.54
N ARG A 56 -7.99 -2.90 -18.66
CA ARG A 56 -7.07 -3.59 -17.75
C ARG A 56 -7.83 -4.34 -16.66
N MET A 57 -8.85 -3.72 -16.08
CA MET A 57 -9.70 -4.35 -15.06
C MET A 57 -10.47 -5.56 -15.59
N LYS A 58 -10.77 -5.62 -16.89
CA LYS A 58 -11.39 -6.78 -17.51
C LYS A 58 -10.55 -8.05 -17.47
N GLN A 59 -9.24 -7.91 -17.31
CA GLN A 59 -8.34 -9.06 -17.17
C GLN A 59 -8.46 -9.73 -15.79
N GLY A 60 -9.11 -9.09 -14.84
CA GLY A 60 -9.26 -9.56 -13.47
C GLY A 60 -8.20 -9.02 -12.52
N GLU A 61 -8.52 -9.03 -11.25
CA GLU A 61 -7.67 -8.47 -10.19
C GLU A 61 -6.33 -9.20 -10.09
N ASP A 62 -6.33 -10.54 -10.22
CA ASP A 62 -5.11 -11.34 -10.15
C ASP A 62 -4.10 -10.96 -11.26
N ALA A 63 -4.58 -10.66 -12.46
CA ALA A 63 -3.71 -10.20 -13.55
C ALA A 63 -3.06 -8.85 -13.22
N LEU A 64 -3.79 -7.95 -12.57
CA LEU A 64 -3.28 -6.65 -12.13
C LEU A 64 -2.25 -6.81 -11.00
N TYR A 65 -2.50 -7.68 -10.05
CA TYR A 65 -1.53 -8.02 -9.01
C TYR A 65 -0.25 -8.59 -9.62
N THR A 66 -0.37 -9.51 -10.54
CA THR A 66 0.79 -10.11 -11.21
C THR A 66 1.62 -9.07 -11.95
N SER A 67 0.99 -8.15 -12.67
CA SER A 67 1.68 -7.06 -13.36
C SER A 67 2.45 -6.16 -12.40
N ALA A 68 1.88 -5.86 -11.25
CA ALA A 68 2.53 -5.03 -10.24
C ALA A 68 3.65 -5.78 -9.51
N LEU A 69 3.45 -7.04 -9.19
CA LEU A 69 4.41 -7.84 -8.42
C LEU A 69 5.60 -8.31 -9.27
N LYS A 70 5.35 -8.70 -10.51
CA LYS A 70 6.34 -9.35 -11.39
C LYS A 70 6.76 -8.48 -12.57
N GLY A 71 6.10 -7.35 -12.77
CA GLY A 71 6.25 -6.53 -13.95
C GLY A 71 5.39 -7.05 -15.11
N LYS A 72 5.17 -6.16 -16.08
CA LYS A 72 4.43 -6.49 -17.29
C LYS A 72 5.39 -6.50 -18.48
N PRO A 73 5.69 -7.69 -19.05
CA PRO A 73 6.59 -7.78 -20.19
C PRO A 73 6.13 -6.89 -21.36
N GLY A 74 7.10 -6.30 -22.06
CA GLY A 74 6.83 -5.40 -23.19
C GLY A 74 6.40 -4.00 -22.79
N THR A 75 6.40 -3.67 -21.51
CA THR A 75 6.06 -2.33 -20.98
C THR A 75 7.14 -1.84 -20.01
N ALA A 76 7.05 -0.55 -19.66
CA ALA A 76 7.93 0.03 -18.65
C ALA A 76 7.56 -0.37 -17.21
N MET A 77 6.43 -1.07 -16.99
CA MET A 77 6.04 -1.55 -15.68
C MET A 77 6.97 -2.66 -15.23
N VAL A 78 7.93 -2.31 -14.38
CA VAL A 78 8.86 -3.26 -13.75
C VAL A 78 8.28 -3.79 -12.45
N ALA A 79 8.78 -4.93 -11.97
CA ALA A 79 8.34 -5.55 -10.74
C ALA A 79 8.39 -4.54 -9.58
N LYS A 80 7.26 -4.38 -8.89
CA LYS A 80 7.12 -3.48 -7.72
C LYS A 80 7.53 -2.03 -8.00
N GLY A 81 7.41 -1.59 -9.25
CA GLY A 81 7.84 -0.25 -9.66
C GLY A 81 9.33 0.01 -9.46
N GLY A 82 10.15 -1.02 -9.33
CA GLY A 82 11.58 -0.93 -9.03
C GLY A 82 11.93 -0.93 -7.54
N PHE A 83 10.94 -1.04 -6.66
CA PHE A 83 11.11 -1.01 -5.19
C PHE A 83 11.06 -2.44 -4.62
N ALA A 84 12.13 -3.19 -4.81
CA ALA A 84 12.19 -4.61 -4.46
C ALA A 84 11.96 -4.91 -2.96
N ASN A 85 12.12 -3.93 -2.09
CA ASN A 85 11.90 -4.05 -0.64
C ASN A 85 10.42 -4.00 -0.23
N LEU A 86 9.52 -3.65 -1.14
CA LEU A 86 8.08 -3.69 -0.85
C LEU A 86 7.63 -5.14 -0.68
N SER A 87 6.78 -5.38 0.33
CA SER A 87 6.13 -6.68 0.47
C SER A 87 5.06 -6.87 -0.60
N ASP A 88 4.72 -8.12 -0.88
CA ASP A 88 3.62 -8.43 -1.80
C ASP A 88 2.30 -7.84 -1.30
N ALA A 89 2.06 -7.86 0.01
CA ALA A 89 0.87 -7.28 0.62
C ALA A 89 0.79 -5.76 0.42
N GLU A 90 1.90 -5.05 0.57
CA GLU A 90 1.97 -3.61 0.32
C GLU A 90 1.68 -3.29 -1.14
N VAL A 91 2.26 -4.03 -2.08
CA VAL A 91 2.00 -3.84 -3.51
C VAL A 91 0.54 -4.12 -3.86
N LYS A 92 -0.04 -5.22 -3.36
CA LYS A 92 -1.46 -5.54 -3.57
C LYS A 92 -2.39 -4.46 -3.03
N SER A 93 -2.09 -3.89 -1.86
CA SER A 93 -2.86 -2.78 -1.29
C SER A 93 -2.87 -1.56 -2.20
N VAL A 94 -1.75 -1.26 -2.84
CA VAL A 94 -1.66 -0.17 -3.81
C VAL A 94 -2.49 -0.48 -5.06
N VAL A 95 -2.42 -1.70 -5.58
CA VAL A 95 -3.25 -2.13 -6.71
C VAL A 95 -4.74 -1.97 -6.38
N ASP A 96 -5.16 -2.39 -5.19
CA ASP A 96 -6.54 -2.25 -4.73
C ASP A 96 -6.97 -0.77 -4.68
N LEU A 97 -6.10 0.10 -4.21
CA LEU A 97 -6.33 1.55 -4.22
C LEU A 97 -6.53 2.07 -5.66
N MET A 98 -5.66 1.67 -6.57
CA MET A 98 -5.72 2.11 -7.96
C MET A 98 -6.98 1.60 -8.66
N ILE A 99 -7.40 0.38 -8.40
CA ILE A 99 -8.66 -0.18 -8.89
C ILE A 99 -9.85 0.61 -8.33
N ALA A 100 -9.86 0.89 -7.03
CA ALA A 100 -10.94 1.65 -6.39
C ALA A 100 -11.08 3.05 -6.98
N LYS A 101 -9.97 3.73 -7.29
CA LYS A 101 -9.97 5.05 -7.92
C LYS A 101 -10.43 5.03 -9.37
N ALA A 102 -10.39 3.88 -10.02
CA ALA A 102 -10.77 3.70 -11.42
C ALA A 102 -12.25 3.27 -11.61
N LYS A 103 -12.95 3.06 -10.53
CA LYS A 103 -14.36 2.68 -10.57
C LYS A 103 -15.30 3.87 -10.72
#